data_521db3e8635ddcd5dc3ecd7ba0ccea18
#
_entry.id   521db3e8635ddcd5dc3ecd7ba0ccea18
#
_cell.length_a   1.000
_cell.length_b   1.000
_cell.length_c   1.000
_cell.angle_alpha   90.00
_cell.angle_beta   90.00
_cell.angle_gamma   90.00
#
_symmetry.space_group_name_H-M   'P 1'
#
loop_
_entity.id
_entity.type
_entity.pdbx_description
1 polymer ?
#
loop_
_entity_poly.entity_id
_entity_poly.type
_entity_poly.pdbx_seq_one_letter_code
_entity_poly.pdbx_strand_id
1 'polypeptide(L)'
;MTTKVAVIGAEGRMGATACEAVEGADDLELVGRFDEGDDLGDLGGADVVVEFTVLSASERNVRHCVERGVHVVVGTSGWTDERAAQLRTEVEAKGGVGVLIAPNFAIGAVLMMQFAKQAARFYESVEVVELHHPRKVDAPSGTATRTAELIAASRAEAGLGPVPDATTDDPDGARGAS
;
A
#
# COMPACT_ATOMS: atom_id res chain seq x y z
N MET A 1 -22.82 -0.22 -17.43
CA MET A 1 -23.07 0.34 -16.08
C MET A 1 -21.80 1.05 -15.72
N THR A 2 -21.83 2.35 -15.46
CA THR A 2 -20.63 3.15 -15.17
C THR A 2 -20.42 3.17 -13.67
N THR A 3 -19.20 2.88 -13.21
CA THR A 3 -18.83 2.93 -11.78
C THR A 3 -18.47 4.35 -11.40
N LYS A 4 -19.11 4.89 -10.37
CA LYS A 4 -18.84 6.23 -9.85
C LYS A 4 -17.65 6.20 -8.90
N VAL A 5 -16.64 6.98 -9.22
CA VAL A 5 -15.36 7.02 -8.46
C VAL A 5 -15.14 8.41 -7.88
N ALA A 6 -14.79 8.48 -6.60
CA ALA A 6 -14.23 9.69 -6.01
C ALA A 6 -12.76 9.48 -5.64
N VAL A 7 -11.98 10.54 -5.63
CA VAL A 7 -10.56 10.51 -5.27
C VAL A 7 -10.34 11.40 -4.06
N ILE A 8 -9.71 10.86 -3.00
CA ILE A 8 -9.25 11.61 -1.83
C ILE A 8 -7.74 11.76 -1.91
N GLY A 9 -7.23 12.99 -1.76
CA GLY A 9 -5.86 13.38 -2.04
C GLY A 9 -5.67 13.73 -3.52
N ALA A 10 -6.71 14.29 -4.15
CA ALA A 10 -6.80 14.54 -5.59
C ALA A 10 -5.77 15.55 -6.12
N GLU A 11 -5.29 16.49 -5.29
CA GLU A 11 -4.27 17.48 -5.64
C GLU A 11 -2.84 16.90 -5.54
N GLY A 12 -2.69 15.77 -4.85
CA GLY A 12 -1.43 15.03 -4.78
C GLY A 12 -1.06 14.40 -6.12
N ARG A 13 0.24 14.12 -6.31
CA ARG A 13 0.74 13.53 -7.57
C ARG A 13 0.02 12.26 -7.98
N MET A 14 -0.19 11.32 -7.05
CA MET A 14 -0.88 10.06 -7.35
C MET A 14 -2.39 10.27 -7.49
N GLY A 15 -3.00 11.13 -6.68
CA GLY A 15 -4.41 11.46 -6.78
C GLY A 15 -4.77 12.11 -8.10
N ALA A 16 -3.98 13.08 -8.56
CA ALA A 16 -4.17 13.70 -9.88
C ALA A 16 -4.09 12.68 -11.01
N THR A 17 -3.08 11.79 -10.98
CA THR A 17 -2.97 10.70 -11.97
C THR A 17 -4.18 9.74 -11.90
N ALA A 18 -4.70 9.46 -10.70
CA ALA A 18 -5.91 8.64 -10.56
C ALA A 18 -7.14 9.34 -11.14
N CYS A 19 -7.29 10.64 -10.92
CA CYS A 19 -8.38 11.43 -11.55
C CYS A 19 -8.30 11.37 -13.07
N GLU A 20 -7.12 11.60 -13.67
CA GLU A 20 -6.91 11.51 -15.11
C GLU A 20 -7.24 10.11 -15.66
N ALA A 21 -6.83 9.06 -14.94
CA ALA A 21 -7.10 7.68 -15.33
C ALA A 21 -8.59 7.35 -15.30
N VAL A 22 -9.33 7.83 -14.29
CA VAL A 22 -10.79 7.66 -14.18
C VAL A 22 -11.50 8.42 -15.30
N GLU A 23 -11.11 9.68 -15.58
CA GLU A 23 -11.70 10.49 -16.65
C GLU A 23 -11.41 9.94 -18.05
N GLY A 24 -10.32 9.20 -18.22
CA GLY A 24 -9.94 8.55 -19.48
C GLY A 24 -10.57 7.18 -19.71
N ALA A 25 -11.33 6.63 -18.75
CA ALA A 25 -11.93 5.31 -18.84
C ALA A 25 -13.43 5.40 -19.21
N ASP A 26 -13.86 4.59 -20.18
CA ASP A 26 -15.24 4.63 -20.69
C ASP A 26 -16.28 4.07 -19.69
N ASP A 27 -15.83 3.29 -18.72
CA ASP A 27 -16.66 2.58 -17.74
C ASP A 27 -16.61 3.19 -16.33
N LEU A 28 -15.89 4.31 -16.15
CA LEU A 28 -15.77 5.04 -14.90
C LEU A 28 -16.33 6.47 -15.04
N GLU A 29 -16.80 7.03 -13.92
CA GLU A 29 -17.26 8.42 -13.81
C GLU A 29 -16.62 9.06 -12.58
N LEU A 30 -15.86 10.13 -12.74
CA LEU A 30 -15.29 10.89 -11.63
C LEU A 30 -16.37 11.80 -11.03
N VAL A 31 -16.87 11.45 -9.83
CA VAL A 31 -17.96 12.18 -9.17
C VAL A 31 -17.50 13.07 -8.01
N GLY A 32 -16.24 12.94 -7.59
CA GLY A 32 -15.68 13.76 -6.51
C GLY A 32 -14.17 13.82 -6.51
N ARG A 33 -13.64 14.99 -6.18
CA ARG A 33 -12.21 15.25 -5.93
C ARG A 33 -12.15 15.91 -4.56
N PHE A 34 -11.44 15.28 -3.62
CA PHE A 34 -11.31 15.76 -2.25
C PHE A 34 -9.83 15.88 -1.88
N ASP A 35 -9.51 16.89 -1.08
CA ASP A 35 -8.17 17.07 -0.54
C ASP A 35 -8.20 17.54 0.92
N GLU A 36 -7.06 17.96 1.45
CA GLU A 36 -6.94 18.41 2.84
C GLU A 36 -7.83 19.62 3.12
N GLY A 37 -8.69 19.50 4.11
CA GLY A 37 -9.63 20.54 4.50
C GLY A 37 -11.02 20.44 3.89
N ASP A 38 -11.21 19.57 2.90
CA ASP A 38 -12.52 19.36 2.31
C ASP A 38 -13.45 18.55 3.22
N ASP A 39 -14.74 18.88 3.16
CA ASP A 39 -15.77 18.04 3.75
C ASP A 39 -16.08 16.86 2.80
N LEU A 40 -15.76 15.66 3.24
CA LEU A 40 -16.02 14.45 2.47
C LEU A 40 -17.51 14.18 2.24
N GLY A 41 -18.39 14.69 3.10
CA GLY A 41 -19.83 14.59 2.98
C GLY A 41 -20.34 13.19 2.65
N ASP A 42 -21.06 13.05 1.56
CA ASP A 42 -21.55 11.78 0.98
C ASP A 42 -20.61 11.21 -0.10
N LEU A 43 -19.39 11.72 -0.22
CA LEU A 43 -18.39 11.32 -1.21
C LEU A 43 -18.87 11.52 -2.67
N GLY A 44 -19.78 12.50 -2.91
CA GLY A 44 -20.34 12.76 -4.22
C GLY A 44 -21.23 11.63 -4.76
N GLY A 45 -21.67 10.72 -3.90
CA GLY A 45 -22.44 9.55 -4.29
C GLY A 45 -21.60 8.49 -5.01
N ALA A 46 -20.32 8.39 -4.68
CA ALA A 46 -19.38 7.41 -5.26
C ALA A 46 -19.73 5.97 -4.86
N ASP A 47 -19.50 5.05 -5.78
CA ASP A 47 -19.53 3.60 -5.52
C ASP A 47 -18.18 3.15 -4.93
N VAL A 48 -17.09 3.78 -5.37
CA VAL A 48 -15.71 3.48 -4.97
C VAL A 48 -14.93 4.77 -4.73
N VAL A 49 -14.12 4.78 -3.67
CA VAL A 49 -13.12 5.82 -3.42
C VAL A 49 -11.73 5.30 -3.69
N VAL A 50 -10.91 6.10 -4.36
CA VAL A 50 -9.46 5.89 -4.46
C VAL A 50 -8.77 6.91 -3.54
N GLU A 51 -7.96 6.42 -2.58
CA GLU A 51 -7.39 7.23 -1.51
C GLU A 51 -5.88 7.27 -1.60
N PHE A 52 -5.30 8.49 -1.77
CA PHE A 52 -3.87 8.77 -1.85
C PHE A 52 -3.49 9.98 -0.99
N THR A 53 -3.52 9.80 0.34
CA THR A 53 -3.15 10.87 1.27
C THR A 53 -1.90 10.50 2.09
N VAL A 54 -1.89 10.87 3.37
CA VAL A 54 -0.88 10.48 4.34
C VAL A 54 -1.50 9.55 5.37
N LEU A 55 -0.71 8.67 6.00
CA LEU A 55 -1.23 7.64 6.91
C LEU A 55 -2.14 8.21 8.02
N SER A 56 -1.78 9.36 8.60
CA SER A 56 -2.56 10.01 9.65
C SER A 56 -3.97 10.45 9.21
N ALA A 57 -4.17 10.72 7.93
CA ALA A 57 -5.47 11.05 7.35
C ALA A 57 -6.17 9.82 6.77
N SER A 58 -5.40 8.90 6.19
CA SER A 58 -5.89 7.72 5.49
C SER A 58 -6.82 6.86 6.37
N GLU A 59 -6.42 6.56 7.59
CA GLU A 59 -7.25 5.77 8.52
C GLU A 59 -8.64 6.38 8.74
N ARG A 60 -8.70 7.69 8.96
CA ARG A 60 -9.96 8.42 9.13
C ARG A 60 -10.79 8.40 7.84
N ASN A 61 -10.16 8.67 6.71
CA ASN A 61 -10.82 8.73 5.42
C ASN A 61 -11.42 7.37 5.03
N VAL A 62 -10.65 6.29 5.24
CA VAL A 62 -11.11 4.92 4.96
C VAL A 62 -12.31 4.54 5.85
N ARG A 63 -12.25 4.83 7.16
CA ARG A 63 -13.39 4.59 8.06
C ARG A 63 -14.63 5.36 7.65
N HIS A 64 -14.47 6.64 7.26
CA HIS A 64 -15.57 7.45 6.73
C HIS A 64 -16.25 6.80 5.52
N CYS A 65 -15.47 6.24 4.58
CA CYS A 65 -16.00 5.51 3.43
C CYS A 65 -16.74 4.22 3.87
N VAL A 66 -16.11 3.44 4.76
CA VAL A 66 -16.71 2.19 5.27
C VAL A 66 -18.04 2.45 5.97
N GLU A 67 -18.13 3.47 6.83
CA GLU A 67 -19.36 3.88 7.51
C GLU A 67 -20.48 4.22 6.53
N ARG A 68 -20.17 4.77 5.37
CA ARG A 68 -21.11 5.11 4.30
C ARG A 68 -21.39 3.97 3.33
N GLY A 69 -20.72 2.83 3.49
CA GLY A 69 -20.91 1.68 2.61
C GLY A 69 -20.26 1.84 1.24
N VAL A 70 -19.28 2.75 1.11
CA VAL A 70 -18.54 3.01 -0.13
C VAL A 70 -17.28 2.15 -0.14
N HIS A 71 -17.03 1.46 -1.24
CA HIS A 71 -15.81 0.68 -1.44
C HIS A 71 -14.56 1.57 -1.48
N VAL A 72 -13.40 1.07 -1.04
CA VAL A 72 -12.17 1.87 -1.00
C VAL A 72 -10.97 1.12 -1.56
N VAL A 73 -10.23 1.80 -2.42
CA VAL A 73 -8.88 1.40 -2.85
C VAL A 73 -7.88 2.36 -2.23
N VAL A 74 -7.09 1.85 -1.30
CA VAL A 74 -6.12 2.63 -0.51
C VAL A 74 -4.73 2.51 -1.13
N GLY A 75 -4.18 3.63 -1.56
CA GLY A 75 -2.82 3.74 -2.07
C GLY A 75 -1.84 4.40 -1.11
N THR A 76 -2.34 4.91 0.00
CA THR A 76 -1.49 5.48 1.07
C THR A 76 -0.68 4.37 1.72
N SER A 77 0.63 4.57 1.83
CA SER A 77 1.57 3.64 2.47
C SER A 77 1.55 3.77 4.00
N GLY A 78 2.16 2.79 4.69
CA GLY A 78 2.33 2.80 6.14
C GLY A 78 1.24 2.03 6.92
N TRP A 79 0.31 1.38 6.24
CA TRP A 79 -0.63 0.46 6.87
C TRP A 79 0.11 -0.78 7.39
N THR A 80 0.09 -0.98 8.71
CA THR A 80 0.63 -2.18 9.35
C THR A 80 -0.40 -3.30 9.38
N ASP A 81 0.06 -4.53 9.61
CA ASP A 81 -0.82 -5.69 9.74
C ASP A 81 -1.84 -5.51 10.87
N GLU A 82 -1.46 -4.86 11.99
CA GLU A 82 -2.37 -4.59 13.11
C GLU A 82 -3.48 -3.60 12.70
N ARG A 83 -3.12 -2.50 12.00
CA ARG A 83 -4.11 -1.53 11.50
C ARG A 83 -5.05 -2.16 10.48
N ALA A 84 -4.51 -2.96 9.57
CA ALA A 84 -5.29 -3.68 8.59
C ALA A 84 -6.24 -4.71 9.24
N ALA A 85 -5.80 -5.41 10.31
CA ALA A 85 -6.63 -6.34 11.06
C ALA A 85 -7.77 -5.64 11.80
N GLN A 86 -7.51 -4.49 12.42
CA GLN A 86 -8.55 -3.67 13.07
C GLN A 86 -9.60 -3.21 12.05
N LEU A 87 -9.14 -2.64 10.92
CA LEU A 87 -10.04 -2.20 9.85
C LEU A 87 -10.87 -3.36 9.29
N ARG A 88 -10.27 -4.54 9.14
CA ARG A 88 -10.99 -5.74 8.68
C ARG A 88 -12.20 -6.05 9.56
N THR A 89 -12.04 -5.99 10.88
CA THR A 89 -13.15 -6.20 11.83
C THR A 89 -14.29 -5.20 11.61
N GLU A 90 -13.95 -3.93 11.37
CA GLU A 90 -14.94 -2.87 11.11
C GLU A 90 -15.67 -3.11 9.77
N VAL A 91 -14.93 -3.49 8.72
CA VAL A 91 -15.46 -3.81 7.38
C VAL A 91 -16.39 -5.04 7.43
N GLU A 92 -15.99 -6.10 8.13
CA GLU A 92 -16.80 -7.30 8.32
C GLU A 92 -18.08 -7.01 9.10
N ALA A 93 -18.01 -6.19 10.14
CA ALA A 93 -19.18 -5.78 10.92
C ALA A 93 -20.15 -4.92 10.12
N LYS A 94 -19.65 -4.04 9.25
CA LYS A 94 -20.48 -3.22 8.35
C LYS A 94 -21.19 -4.07 7.30
N GLY A 95 -20.47 -5.00 6.68
CA GLY A 95 -20.96 -5.82 5.57
C GLY A 95 -21.24 -5.02 4.29
N GLY A 96 -21.13 -5.68 3.16
CA GLY A 96 -21.45 -5.10 1.83
C GLY A 96 -20.44 -4.06 1.31
N VAL A 97 -19.35 -3.80 2.03
CA VAL A 97 -18.28 -2.90 1.62
C VAL A 97 -16.96 -3.66 1.51
N GLY A 98 -16.14 -3.29 0.53
CA GLY A 98 -14.80 -3.84 0.32
C GLY A 98 -13.73 -2.78 0.47
N VAL A 99 -12.61 -3.13 1.11
CA VAL A 99 -11.42 -2.29 1.21
C VAL A 99 -10.22 -3.06 0.67
N LEU A 100 -9.51 -2.47 -0.28
CA LEU A 100 -8.26 -2.96 -0.83
C LEU A 100 -7.13 -2.02 -0.43
N ILE A 101 -6.21 -2.47 0.40
CA ILE A 101 -4.98 -1.74 0.69
C ILE A 101 -3.90 -2.25 -0.26
N ALA A 102 -3.48 -1.40 -1.22
CA ALA A 102 -2.50 -1.75 -2.22
C ALA A 102 -1.13 -1.15 -1.86
N PRO A 103 -0.14 -1.96 -1.47
CA PRO A 103 1.15 -1.45 -1.03
C PRO A 103 1.96 -0.82 -2.17
N ASN A 104 1.62 -1.14 -3.40
CA ASN A 104 2.27 -0.61 -4.59
C ASN A 104 1.38 -0.75 -5.83
N PHE A 105 1.29 0.29 -6.63
CA PHE A 105 0.56 0.30 -7.91
C PHE A 105 1.47 0.06 -9.13
N ALA A 106 2.79 0.00 -8.94
CA ALA A 106 3.72 -0.34 -10.00
C ALA A 106 3.74 -1.86 -10.24
N ILE A 107 3.16 -2.32 -11.34
CA ILE A 107 3.10 -3.75 -11.70
C ILE A 107 4.49 -4.39 -11.65
N GLY A 108 5.53 -3.69 -12.15
CA GLY A 108 6.92 -4.17 -12.11
C GLY A 108 7.43 -4.41 -10.69
N ALA A 109 7.10 -3.55 -9.73
CA ALA A 109 7.48 -3.74 -8.33
C ALA A 109 6.75 -4.95 -7.72
N VAL A 110 5.45 -5.12 -7.99
CA VAL A 110 4.67 -6.26 -7.51
C VAL A 110 5.22 -7.57 -8.09
N LEU A 111 5.51 -7.61 -9.39
CA LEU A 111 6.10 -8.79 -10.03
C LEU A 111 7.49 -9.10 -9.48
N MET A 112 8.34 -8.08 -9.28
CA MET A 112 9.66 -8.24 -8.68
C MET A 112 9.54 -8.88 -7.28
N MET A 113 8.67 -8.37 -6.41
CA MET A 113 8.43 -8.94 -5.09
C MET A 113 7.96 -10.41 -5.17
N GLN A 114 7.06 -10.74 -6.07
CA GLN A 114 6.57 -12.11 -6.24
C GLN A 114 7.66 -13.06 -6.76
N PHE A 115 8.49 -12.62 -7.71
CA PHE A 115 9.60 -13.41 -8.21
C PHE A 115 10.69 -13.59 -7.16
N ALA A 116 11.02 -12.54 -6.40
CA ALA A 116 11.95 -12.61 -5.29
C ALA A 116 11.49 -13.61 -4.21
N LYS A 117 10.21 -13.55 -3.82
CA LYS A 117 9.58 -14.51 -2.92
C LYS A 117 9.75 -15.96 -3.41
N GLN A 118 9.44 -16.21 -4.69
CA GLN A 118 9.53 -17.57 -5.26
C GLN A 118 10.98 -18.06 -5.35
N ALA A 119 11.91 -17.19 -5.74
CA ALA A 119 13.32 -17.52 -5.91
C ALA A 119 14.05 -17.76 -4.56
N ALA A 120 13.68 -17.03 -3.51
CA ALA A 120 14.40 -17.00 -2.25
C ALA A 120 14.68 -18.36 -1.61
N ARG A 121 13.80 -19.32 -1.83
CA ARG A 121 13.94 -20.70 -1.30
C ARG A 121 15.05 -21.52 -1.93
N PHE A 122 15.61 -21.07 -3.04
CA PHE A 122 16.66 -21.79 -3.80
C PHE A 122 18.06 -21.21 -3.58
N TYR A 123 18.17 -20.11 -2.82
CA TYR A 123 19.44 -19.43 -2.59
C TYR A 123 19.84 -19.47 -1.11
N GLU A 124 21.14 -19.60 -0.87
CA GLU A 124 21.71 -19.63 0.47
C GLU A 124 21.52 -18.29 1.19
N SER A 125 21.71 -17.18 0.46
CA SER A 125 21.55 -15.82 0.95
C SER A 125 20.80 -14.95 -0.04
N VAL A 126 20.14 -13.92 0.47
CA VAL A 126 19.44 -12.90 -0.33
C VAL A 126 19.66 -11.56 0.32
N GLU A 127 19.99 -10.55 -0.45
CA GLU A 127 20.10 -9.17 -0.01
C GLU A 127 19.15 -8.28 -0.82
N VAL A 128 18.58 -7.26 -0.15
CA VAL A 128 17.74 -6.24 -0.78
C VAL A 128 18.49 -4.92 -0.72
N VAL A 129 18.83 -4.36 -1.87
CA VAL A 129 19.48 -3.06 -2.00
C VAL A 129 18.52 -2.07 -2.61
N GLU A 130 18.31 -0.94 -1.97
CA GLU A 130 17.43 0.12 -2.46
C GLU A 130 18.16 1.45 -2.64
N LEU A 131 17.78 2.18 -3.67
CA LEU A 131 18.31 3.51 -3.97
C LEU A 131 17.14 4.46 -4.25
N HIS A 132 17.17 5.63 -3.62
CA HIS A 132 16.11 6.63 -3.75
C HIS A 132 16.67 8.03 -3.95
N HIS A 133 15.83 8.93 -4.41
CA HIS A 133 16.14 10.34 -4.51
C HIS A 133 16.33 10.98 -3.11
N PRO A 134 17.08 12.10 -2.98
CA PRO A 134 17.42 12.68 -1.69
C PRO A 134 16.24 13.28 -0.89
N ARG A 135 15.06 13.36 -1.48
CA ARG A 135 13.84 13.86 -0.82
C ARG A 135 12.99 12.76 -0.19
N LYS A 136 13.45 11.50 -0.18
CA LYS A 136 12.75 10.42 0.50
C LYS A 136 12.91 10.59 2.01
N VAL A 137 11.79 10.54 2.74
CA VAL A 137 11.74 10.86 4.18
C VAL A 137 11.84 9.62 5.08
N ASP A 138 11.65 8.44 4.53
CA ASP A 138 11.66 7.16 5.24
C ASP A 138 12.72 6.21 4.66
N ALA A 139 13.34 5.42 5.52
CA ALA A 139 14.23 4.31 5.18
C ALA A 139 14.14 3.23 6.27
N PRO A 140 14.07 1.95 5.90
CA PRO A 140 13.90 1.45 4.54
C PRO A 140 12.54 1.81 3.94
N SER A 141 12.43 1.74 2.59
CA SER A 141 11.15 1.97 1.91
C SER A 141 10.14 0.86 2.20
N GLY A 142 8.85 1.18 2.16
CA GLY A 142 7.80 0.18 2.33
C GLY A 142 7.90 -0.97 1.31
N THR A 143 8.35 -0.70 0.08
CA THR A 143 8.58 -1.72 -0.94
C THR A 143 9.76 -2.63 -0.57
N ALA A 144 10.87 -2.08 -0.08
CA ALA A 144 12.03 -2.87 0.35
C ALA A 144 11.69 -3.72 1.58
N THR A 145 11.06 -3.12 2.59
CA THR A 145 10.59 -3.84 3.79
C THR A 145 9.67 -4.99 3.41
N ARG A 146 8.65 -4.74 2.60
CA ARG A 146 7.71 -5.79 2.17
C ARG A 146 8.38 -6.88 1.36
N THR A 147 9.36 -6.54 0.51
CA THR A 147 10.16 -7.51 -0.24
C THR A 147 10.93 -8.42 0.70
N ALA A 148 11.61 -7.85 1.71
CA ALA A 148 12.37 -8.61 2.70
C ALA A 148 11.48 -9.54 3.52
N GLU A 149 10.32 -9.08 3.97
CA GLU A 149 9.32 -9.90 4.68
C GLU A 149 8.86 -11.11 3.85
N LEU A 150 8.53 -10.88 2.58
CA LEU A 150 8.08 -11.95 1.67
C LEU A 150 9.18 -12.99 1.42
N ILE A 151 10.43 -12.54 1.31
CA ILE A 151 11.61 -13.40 1.18
C ILE A 151 11.79 -14.22 2.47
N ALA A 152 11.80 -13.57 3.62
CA ALA A 152 11.97 -14.23 4.93
C ALA A 152 10.89 -15.28 5.18
N ALA A 153 9.62 -14.94 4.93
CA ALA A 153 8.51 -15.88 5.07
C ALA A 153 8.66 -17.10 4.14
N SER A 154 9.01 -16.88 2.86
CA SER A 154 9.19 -17.97 1.89
C SER A 154 10.36 -18.89 2.26
N ARG A 155 11.44 -18.34 2.80
CA ARG A 155 12.60 -19.12 3.30
C ARG A 155 12.22 -19.96 4.53
N ALA A 156 11.48 -19.38 5.47
CA ALA A 156 10.98 -20.07 6.65
C ALA A 156 10.04 -21.22 6.27
N GLU A 157 9.09 -20.99 5.35
CA GLU A 157 8.19 -22.04 4.81
C GLU A 157 8.96 -23.18 4.13
N ALA A 158 10.12 -22.90 3.54
CA ALA A 158 11.00 -23.91 2.94
C ALA A 158 11.91 -24.62 3.95
N GLY A 159 11.84 -24.30 5.23
CA GLY A 159 12.67 -24.87 6.29
C GLY A 159 14.12 -24.39 6.26
N LEU A 160 14.42 -23.28 5.59
CA LEU A 160 15.75 -22.69 5.57
C LEU A 160 15.99 -21.91 6.87
N GLY A 161 17.20 -22.04 7.40
CA GLY A 161 17.66 -21.26 8.53
C GLY A 161 17.89 -19.77 8.20
N PRO A 162 18.35 -18.98 9.18
CA PRO A 162 18.72 -17.60 8.94
C PRO A 162 19.79 -17.49 7.84
N VAL A 163 19.83 -16.35 7.17
CA VAL A 163 20.87 -16.07 6.17
C VAL A 163 22.22 -16.10 6.85
N PRO A 164 23.23 -16.82 6.32
CA PRO A 164 24.57 -16.82 6.87
C PRO A 164 25.13 -15.39 6.94
N ASP A 165 25.53 -14.98 8.11
CA ASP A 165 26.20 -13.70 8.35
C ASP A 165 27.45 -13.90 9.18
N ALA A 166 28.59 -13.66 8.58
CA ALA A 166 29.90 -13.76 9.22
C ALA A 166 30.44 -12.39 9.68
N THR A 167 29.60 -11.35 9.66
CA THR A 167 29.98 -10.00 10.08
C THR A 167 30.29 -10.00 11.59
N THR A 168 31.51 -9.65 11.93
CA THR A 168 31.99 -9.56 13.32
C THR A 168 32.30 -8.13 13.75
N ASP A 169 32.34 -7.20 12.80
CA ASP A 169 32.64 -5.78 13.03
C ASP A 169 31.77 -4.92 12.13
N ASP A 170 30.70 -4.34 12.70
CA ASP A 170 29.73 -3.48 12.01
C ASP A 170 29.34 -2.33 12.96
N PRO A 171 30.31 -1.40 13.27
CA PRO A 171 30.15 -0.38 14.30
C PRO A 171 29.01 0.62 13.96
N ASP A 172 28.71 0.79 12.69
CA ASP A 172 27.72 1.76 12.22
C ASP A 172 26.40 1.10 11.75
N GLY A 173 26.25 -0.21 11.92
CA GLY A 173 25.07 -0.95 11.46
C GLY A 173 24.89 -0.87 9.93
N ALA A 174 25.99 -0.89 9.18
CA ALA A 174 25.98 -0.69 7.73
C ALA A 174 25.28 -1.84 6.99
N ARG A 175 25.21 -3.00 7.64
CA ARG A 175 24.55 -4.18 7.11
C ARG A 175 23.14 -4.30 7.66
N GLY A 176 22.34 -3.34 7.50
CA GLY A 176 20.89 -3.27 7.73
C GLY A 176 20.23 -4.30 8.66
N ALA A 177 19.04 -4.02 9.10
CA ALA A 177 18.26 -4.96 9.90
C ALA A 177 17.95 -6.24 9.10
N SER A 178 18.32 -7.37 9.64
CA SER A 178 17.93 -8.72 9.21
C SER A 178 16.52 -9.06 9.68
#